data_d4a24300437061891de71eee12f05b08
#
_entry.id   d4a24300437061891de71eee12f05b08
#
_cell.length_a   1.000
_cell.length_b   1.000
_cell.length_c   1.000
_cell.angle_alpha   90.00
_cell.angle_beta   90.00
_cell.angle_gamma   90.00
#
_symmetry.space_group_name_H-M   'P 1'
#
loop_
_entity.id
_entity.type
_entity.pdbx_description
1 polymer ?
#
loop_
_entity_poly.entity_id
_entity_poly.type
_entity_poly.pdbx_seq_one_letter_code
_entity_poly.pdbx_strand_id
1 'polypeptide(L)'
;MLFGNIWRVSVLGFVLSLVVLPSGAAGQAPKQPTRHVPVVEDLVQLLQTRPELRVALESGIRTADVNSLRDMDSFLTYLDGLVTFVPTEHELLTVIKFHYIVNHAPGDQLNRDKSFSSWMNKLAEAWGQFLDTPASAAGITSFAARANYNIGDYFVGPSGWLTFNQFFAREVKPGKRPIAESRNDKVIVSPADSVFAGKWDIDADSKVTVKGVTWPISKLLDGSPYQEAFKHGIYTHSFLNVDDYHRYHVPVAGEIKEVRKIQGRVYLNVIRKADGSLEIIDGDTYQFNQERGLIIIDSPAVGLVAVLPIGMSFVSSVTLTPDVGAKLQKGDEFGFFMFGGSDIVMLFQNKQVVIDAEVGRKYLQGQRIGEMH
;
A
#
# COMPACT_ATOMS: atom_id res chain seq x y z
N MET A 1 -10.06 -75.82 -32.26
CA MET A 1 -9.07 -75.54 -33.36
C MET A 1 -8.06 -74.63 -32.76
N LEU A 2 -6.98 -75.17 -32.42
CA LEU A 2 -5.71 -75.29 -33.06
C LEU A 2 -4.77 -74.11 -32.65
N PHE A 3 -3.76 -74.58 -31.88
CA PHE A 3 -2.29 -74.40 -31.88
C PHE A 3 -1.81 -73.05 -31.32
N GLY A 4 -1.01 -72.89 -30.28
CA GLY A 4 0.14 -73.77 -29.87
C GLY A 4 1.42 -73.04 -30.26
N ASN A 5 2.18 -72.51 -29.30
CA ASN A 5 3.61 -72.78 -29.27
C ASN A 5 4.29 -72.25 -28.00
N ILE A 6 4.93 -73.17 -27.34
CA ILE A 6 5.79 -73.07 -26.17
C ILE A 6 7.21 -72.76 -26.69
N TRP A 7 7.89 -71.77 -26.10
CA TRP A 7 9.36 -71.70 -26.15
C TRP A 7 9.93 -71.63 -24.74
N ARG A 8 10.67 -72.67 -24.38
CA ARG A 8 11.52 -72.76 -23.19
C ARG A 8 12.77 -71.91 -23.43
N VAL A 9 13.18 -71.11 -22.45
CA VAL A 9 14.52 -70.58 -22.38
C VAL A 9 15.15 -70.92 -21.03
N SER A 10 16.32 -71.50 -21.12
CA SER A 10 17.12 -72.07 -20.06
C SER A 10 17.64 -71.09 -19.05
N VAL A 11 17.64 -71.50 -17.79
CA VAL A 11 18.28 -70.83 -16.66
C VAL A 11 19.79 -71.07 -16.73
N LEU A 12 20.56 -69.99 -16.90
CA LEU A 12 22.00 -69.96 -16.59
C LEU A 12 22.19 -69.22 -15.26
N GLY A 13 22.64 -69.95 -14.25
CA GLY A 13 22.96 -69.41 -12.97
C GLY A 13 24.25 -68.58 -13.03
N PHE A 14 24.15 -67.33 -12.57
CA PHE A 14 25.33 -66.50 -12.24
C PHE A 14 25.42 -66.40 -10.72
N VAL A 15 26.49 -66.93 -10.17
CA VAL A 15 26.88 -66.74 -8.76
C VAL A 15 27.46 -65.34 -8.66
N LEU A 16 26.76 -64.43 -8.03
CA LEU A 16 27.28 -63.09 -7.72
C LEU A 16 27.87 -63.09 -6.31
N SER A 17 29.17 -62.97 -6.24
CA SER A 17 29.89 -62.79 -4.99
C SER A 17 29.60 -61.42 -4.40
N LEU A 18 29.01 -61.39 -3.20
CA LEU A 18 28.78 -60.19 -2.42
C LEU A 18 30.09 -59.62 -1.95
N VAL A 19 30.56 -58.53 -2.55
CA VAL A 19 31.62 -57.68 -1.98
C VAL A 19 30.91 -56.68 -1.05
N VAL A 20 31.10 -56.84 0.26
CA VAL A 20 30.66 -55.88 1.27
C VAL A 20 31.67 -54.72 1.25
N LEU A 21 31.27 -53.58 0.68
CA LEU A 21 31.98 -52.32 0.82
C LEU A 21 31.59 -51.65 2.15
N PRO A 22 32.52 -50.99 2.85
CA PRO A 22 32.23 -50.32 4.12
C PRO A 22 31.29 -49.14 3.88
N SER A 23 30.32 -49.02 4.76
CA SER A 23 29.35 -47.93 4.84
C SER A 23 30.08 -46.59 5.03
N GLY A 24 30.32 -45.89 3.94
CA GLY A 24 30.77 -44.51 3.96
C GLY A 24 29.63 -43.60 4.39
N ALA A 25 29.88 -42.69 5.30
CA ALA A 25 28.97 -41.67 5.81
C ALA A 25 28.22 -41.02 4.64
N ALA A 26 26.89 -41.08 4.68
CA ALA A 26 26.01 -40.36 3.76
C ALA A 26 26.21 -38.87 3.96
N GLY A 27 27.10 -38.28 3.17
CA GLY A 27 27.17 -36.83 3.02
C GLY A 27 25.80 -36.35 2.55
N GLN A 28 25.18 -35.45 3.30
CA GLN A 28 23.99 -34.75 2.85
C GLN A 28 24.29 -34.17 1.46
N ALA A 29 23.47 -34.55 0.47
CA ALA A 29 23.51 -33.92 -0.84
C ALA A 29 23.41 -32.40 -0.67
N PRO A 30 24.24 -31.59 -1.38
CA PRO A 30 24.12 -30.15 -1.30
C PRO A 30 22.68 -29.79 -1.62
N LYS A 31 21.99 -29.09 -0.68
CA LYS A 31 20.69 -28.49 -0.91
C LYS A 31 20.83 -27.67 -2.20
N GLN A 32 20.07 -28.03 -3.24
CA GLN A 32 19.96 -27.16 -4.40
C GLN A 32 19.50 -25.78 -3.91
N PRO A 33 20.12 -24.68 -4.38
CA PRO A 33 19.69 -23.37 -3.98
C PRO A 33 18.20 -23.22 -4.32
N THR A 34 17.39 -22.96 -3.31
CA THR A 34 15.96 -22.68 -3.47
C THR A 34 15.88 -21.43 -4.35
N ARG A 35 15.34 -21.57 -5.54
CA ARG A 35 15.16 -20.44 -6.46
C ARG A 35 14.01 -19.59 -5.90
N HIS A 36 14.31 -18.38 -5.47
CA HIS A 36 13.33 -17.40 -5.00
C HIS A 36 12.52 -16.83 -6.16
N VAL A 37 11.39 -16.19 -5.85
CA VAL A 37 10.63 -15.43 -6.85
C VAL A 37 11.48 -14.24 -7.36
N PRO A 38 11.26 -13.74 -8.60
CA PRO A 38 12.14 -12.77 -9.24
C PRO A 38 12.50 -11.54 -8.41
N VAL A 39 11.53 -10.94 -7.73
CA VAL A 39 11.78 -9.75 -6.90
C VAL A 39 12.61 -10.06 -5.66
N VAL A 40 12.53 -11.27 -5.12
CA VAL A 40 13.37 -11.71 -3.98
C VAL A 40 14.78 -12.04 -4.47
N GLU A 41 14.94 -12.61 -5.67
CA GLU A 41 16.25 -12.75 -6.33
C GLU A 41 16.92 -11.38 -6.55
N ASP A 42 16.16 -10.35 -6.96
CA ASP A 42 16.66 -8.97 -7.06
C ASP A 42 17.24 -8.49 -5.72
N LEU A 43 16.58 -8.81 -4.58
CA LEU A 43 17.11 -8.49 -3.26
C LEU A 43 18.43 -9.23 -2.98
N VAL A 44 18.46 -10.52 -3.26
CA VAL A 44 19.70 -11.32 -3.06
C VAL A 44 20.86 -10.70 -3.83
N GLN A 45 20.66 -10.31 -5.09
CA GLN A 45 21.66 -9.63 -5.91
C GLN A 45 22.04 -8.25 -5.34
N LEU A 46 21.06 -7.47 -4.90
CA LEU A 46 21.33 -6.19 -4.25
C LEU A 46 22.21 -6.36 -3.01
N LEU A 47 21.91 -7.33 -2.15
CA LEU A 47 22.66 -7.59 -0.93
C LEU A 47 24.06 -8.19 -1.20
N GLN A 48 24.28 -8.84 -2.34
CA GLN A 48 25.59 -9.29 -2.79
C GLN A 48 26.47 -8.12 -3.24
N THR A 49 25.89 -7.13 -3.93
CA THR A 49 26.61 -5.95 -4.44
C THR A 49 26.76 -4.85 -3.39
N ARG A 50 25.95 -4.88 -2.33
CA ARG A 50 25.90 -3.89 -1.24
C ARG A 50 25.98 -4.58 0.13
N PRO A 51 27.20 -5.06 0.53
CA PRO A 51 27.37 -5.81 1.79
C PRO A 51 26.89 -5.05 3.04
N GLU A 52 26.98 -3.72 3.04
CA GLU A 52 26.52 -2.89 4.16
C GLU A 52 24.99 -2.98 4.37
N LEU A 53 24.20 -3.10 3.29
CA LEU A 53 22.77 -3.32 3.38
C LEU A 53 22.44 -4.73 3.89
N ARG A 54 23.26 -5.72 3.51
CA ARG A 54 23.12 -7.07 4.03
C ARG A 54 23.34 -7.10 5.54
N VAL A 55 24.41 -6.50 6.02
CA VAL A 55 24.72 -6.42 7.46
C VAL A 55 23.61 -5.69 8.22
N ALA A 56 23.09 -4.60 7.65
CA ALA A 56 21.99 -3.85 8.25
C ALA A 56 20.70 -4.69 8.33
N LEU A 57 20.35 -5.43 7.28
CA LEU A 57 19.16 -6.29 7.25
C LEU A 57 19.33 -7.48 8.23
N GLU A 58 20.47 -8.16 8.24
CA GLU A 58 20.77 -9.24 9.21
C GLU A 58 20.70 -8.74 10.65
N SER A 59 21.14 -7.49 10.90
CA SER A 59 20.98 -6.85 12.21
C SER A 59 19.52 -6.59 12.53
N GLY A 60 18.74 -6.06 11.58
CA GLY A 60 17.31 -5.84 11.72
C GLY A 60 16.55 -7.12 12.06
N ILE A 61 16.84 -8.22 11.35
CA ILE A 61 16.24 -9.55 11.59
C ILE A 61 16.51 -10.00 13.04
N ARG A 62 17.76 -9.88 13.49
CA ARG A 62 18.13 -10.29 14.86
C ARG A 62 17.51 -9.43 15.94
N THR A 63 17.51 -8.10 15.74
CA THR A 63 17.02 -7.15 16.76
C THR A 63 15.49 -7.07 16.82
N ALA A 64 14.81 -7.29 15.69
CA ALA A 64 13.36 -7.37 15.66
C ALA A 64 12.80 -8.58 16.41
N ASP A 65 13.59 -9.66 16.55
CA ASP A 65 13.21 -10.88 17.28
C ASP A 65 11.79 -11.39 16.93
N VAL A 66 11.53 -11.54 15.64
CA VAL A 66 10.28 -12.14 15.15
C VAL A 66 10.44 -13.65 15.11
N ASN A 67 9.71 -14.37 15.97
CA ASN A 67 9.90 -15.81 16.24
C ASN A 67 10.04 -16.73 15.00
N SER A 68 9.39 -16.39 13.88
CA SER A 68 9.43 -17.18 12.64
C SER A 68 10.50 -16.71 11.64
N LEU A 69 11.20 -15.59 11.90
CA LEU A 69 12.12 -14.93 10.96
C LEU A 69 13.43 -14.62 11.68
N ARG A 70 14.27 -15.66 11.89
CA ARG A 70 15.46 -15.57 12.73
C ARG A 70 16.76 -15.35 11.96
N ASP A 71 16.75 -15.59 10.67
CA ASP A 71 17.90 -15.53 9.78
C ASP A 71 17.48 -15.07 8.37
N MET A 72 18.49 -14.85 7.51
CA MET A 72 18.27 -14.41 6.13
C MET A 72 17.42 -15.40 5.33
N ASP A 73 17.66 -16.72 5.49
CA ASP A 73 16.97 -17.74 4.71
C ASP A 73 15.47 -17.78 5.04
N SER A 74 15.13 -17.70 6.33
CA SER A 74 13.73 -17.64 6.77
C SER A 74 13.06 -16.33 6.34
N PHE A 75 13.79 -15.22 6.32
CA PHE A 75 13.30 -13.93 5.86
C PHE A 75 13.04 -13.94 4.35
N LEU A 76 13.94 -14.46 3.53
CA LEU A 76 13.74 -14.57 2.07
C LEU A 76 12.58 -15.51 1.73
N THR A 77 12.45 -16.63 2.44
CA THR A 77 11.29 -17.53 2.29
C THR A 77 9.96 -16.85 2.64
N TYR A 78 9.96 -16.02 3.69
CA TYR A 78 8.80 -15.21 4.04
C TYR A 78 8.44 -14.21 2.93
N LEU A 79 9.43 -13.57 2.29
CA LEU A 79 9.20 -12.66 1.18
C LEU A 79 8.62 -13.37 -0.05
N ASP A 80 9.09 -14.59 -0.37
CA ASP A 80 8.48 -15.41 -1.43
C ASP A 80 6.99 -15.65 -1.17
N GLY A 81 6.64 -15.99 0.07
CA GLY A 81 5.23 -16.14 0.47
C GLY A 81 4.44 -14.85 0.44
N LEU A 82 5.10 -13.71 0.72
CA LEU A 82 4.44 -12.41 0.75
C LEU A 82 3.97 -11.97 -0.64
N VAL A 83 4.74 -12.26 -1.69
CA VAL A 83 4.39 -11.90 -3.08
C VAL A 83 3.10 -12.57 -3.56
N THR A 84 2.74 -13.73 -3.00
CA THR A 84 1.50 -14.45 -3.33
C THR A 84 0.55 -14.55 -2.14
N PHE A 85 0.75 -13.69 -1.14
CA PHE A 85 -0.10 -13.69 0.05
C PHE A 85 -1.52 -13.26 -0.29
N VAL A 86 -2.50 -14.10 0.05
CA VAL A 86 -3.93 -13.79 -0.06
C VAL A 86 -4.38 -13.12 1.22
N PRO A 87 -4.75 -11.83 1.20
CA PRO A 87 -5.19 -11.14 2.39
C PRO A 87 -6.48 -11.76 2.95
N THR A 88 -6.52 -11.95 4.25
CA THR A 88 -7.73 -12.22 5.02
C THR A 88 -7.85 -11.18 6.13
N GLU A 89 -9.04 -10.96 6.63
CA GLU A 89 -9.27 -9.96 7.68
C GLU A 89 -8.46 -10.25 8.96
N HIS A 90 -8.23 -11.54 9.24
CA HIS A 90 -7.48 -11.98 10.43
C HIS A 90 -5.96 -11.97 10.24
N GLU A 91 -5.48 -12.13 9.00
CA GLU A 91 -4.05 -12.28 8.71
C GLU A 91 -3.43 -11.03 8.05
N LEU A 92 -4.21 -9.96 7.93
CA LEU A 92 -3.77 -8.72 7.29
C LEU A 92 -2.45 -8.18 7.85
N LEU A 93 -2.24 -8.35 9.15
CA LEU A 93 -1.03 -7.92 9.83
C LEU A 93 0.22 -8.77 9.52
N THR A 94 0.09 -9.85 8.73
CA THR A 94 1.26 -10.64 8.31
C THR A 94 2.28 -9.77 7.54
N VAL A 95 1.80 -8.85 6.72
CA VAL A 95 2.64 -7.96 5.90
C VAL A 95 3.46 -6.95 6.73
N ILE A 96 3.00 -6.58 7.93
CA ILE A 96 3.71 -5.58 8.75
C ILE A 96 5.00 -6.10 9.40
N LYS A 97 5.19 -7.43 9.49
CA LYS A 97 6.43 -8.04 9.97
C LYS A 97 7.64 -7.58 9.17
N PHE A 98 7.47 -7.43 7.86
CA PHE A 98 8.50 -6.89 6.97
C PHE A 98 8.96 -5.50 7.42
N HIS A 99 8.02 -4.57 7.57
CA HIS A 99 8.32 -3.21 8.00
C HIS A 99 8.93 -3.17 9.40
N TYR A 100 8.40 -4.00 10.31
CA TYR A 100 8.94 -4.09 11.66
C TYR A 100 10.42 -4.50 11.65
N ILE A 101 10.81 -5.49 10.85
CA ILE A 101 12.21 -5.93 10.71
C ILE A 101 13.06 -4.83 10.08
N VAL A 102 12.60 -4.22 8.98
CA VAL A 102 13.35 -3.17 8.28
C VAL A 102 13.57 -1.95 9.17
N ASN A 103 12.59 -1.59 9.99
CA ASN A 103 12.67 -0.47 10.93
C ASN A 103 13.66 -0.74 12.09
N HIS A 104 14.01 -2.01 12.37
CA HIS A 104 15.00 -2.39 13.37
C HIS A 104 16.44 -2.41 12.85
N ALA A 105 16.65 -2.10 11.56
CA ALA A 105 17.99 -1.90 11.02
C ALA A 105 18.67 -0.68 11.66
N PRO A 106 19.97 -0.77 12.00
CA PRO A 106 20.69 0.31 12.66
C PRO A 106 20.59 1.64 11.90
N GLY A 107 20.27 2.72 12.62
CA GLY A 107 20.27 4.08 12.07
C GLY A 107 19.27 4.34 10.94
N ASP A 108 18.21 3.54 10.83
CA ASP A 108 17.22 3.62 9.74
C ASP A 108 17.87 3.47 8.34
N GLN A 109 18.99 2.75 8.27
CA GLN A 109 19.83 2.67 7.07
C GLN A 109 19.07 2.11 5.87
N LEU A 110 18.26 1.07 6.04
CA LEU A 110 17.52 0.43 4.95
C LEU A 110 16.47 1.38 4.36
N ASN A 111 15.70 2.07 5.21
CA ASN A 111 14.66 2.99 4.76
C ASN A 111 15.24 4.26 4.08
N ARG A 112 16.50 4.62 4.39
CA ARG A 112 17.19 5.77 3.78
C ARG A 112 17.93 5.43 2.49
N ASP A 113 18.27 4.18 2.27
CA ASP A 113 18.99 3.77 1.07
C ASP A 113 18.07 3.75 -0.15
N LYS A 114 18.47 4.46 -1.20
CA LYS A 114 17.65 4.59 -2.42
C LYS A 114 17.48 3.27 -3.17
N SER A 115 18.51 2.41 -3.18
CA SER A 115 18.46 1.14 -3.89
C SER A 115 17.55 0.16 -3.17
N PHE A 116 17.62 0.11 -1.84
CA PHE A 116 16.73 -0.71 -1.02
C PHE A 116 15.29 -0.19 -1.11
N SER A 117 15.06 1.13 -1.03
CA SER A 117 13.74 1.74 -1.21
C SER A 117 13.15 1.46 -2.60
N SER A 118 13.96 1.51 -3.67
CA SER A 118 13.53 1.15 -5.02
C SER A 118 13.15 -0.33 -5.12
N TRP A 119 13.89 -1.22 -4.44
CA TRP A 119 13.53 -2.63 -4.36
C TRP A 119 12.23 -2.85 -3.57
N MET A 120 12.01 -2.12 -2.47
CA MET A 120 10.74 -2.20 -1.71
C MET A 120 9.54 -1.84 -2.59
N ASN A 121 9.68 -0.84 -3.47
CA ASN A 121 8.62 -0.50 -4.44
C ASN A 121 8.34 -1.67 -5.39
N LYS A 122 9.38 -2.35 -5.92
CA LYS A 122 9.19 -3.54 -6.76
C LYS A 122 8.51 -4.69 -6.02
N LEU A 123 8.81 -4.88 -4.73
CA LEU A 123 8.14 -5.89 -3.91
C LEU A 123 6.65 -5.58 -3.76
N ALA A 124 6.32 -4.31 -3.50
CA ALA A 124 4.93 -3.86 -3.43
C ALA A 124 4.19 -4.03 -4.76
N GLU A 125 4.83 -3.70 -5.88
CA GLU A 125 4.28 -3.92 -7.23
C GLU A 125 4.04 -5.41 -7.52
N ALA A 126 4.99 -6.28 -7.18
CA ALA A 126 4.86 -7.73 -7.40
C ALA A 126 3.66 -8.32 -6.64
N TRP A 127 3.47 -7.91 -5.38
CA TRP A 127 2.28 -8.32 -4.62
C TRP A 127 1.00 -7.68 -5.20
N GLY A 128 1.02 -6.40 -5.57
CA GLY A 128 -0.10 -5.72 -6.22
C GLY A 128 -0.56 -6.44 -7.50
N GLN A 129 0.37 -6.92 -8.34
CA GLN A 129 0.07 -7.72 -9.52
C GLN A 129 -0.60 -9.06 -9.16
N PHE A 130 -0.16 -9.72 -8.10
CA PHE A 130 -0.84 -10.93 -7.61
C PHE A 130 -2.27 -10.60 -7.16
N LEU A 131 -2.50 -9.47 -6.48
CA LEU A 131 -3.82 -9.04 -6.03
C LEU A 131 -4.80 -8.72 -7.18
N ASP A 132 -4.32 -8.61 -8.42
CA ASP A 132 -5.12 -8.53 -9.64
C ASP A 132 -5.46 -9.91 -10.25
N THR A 133 -4.99 -10.99 -9.65
CA THR A 133 -5.30 -12.35 -10.12
C THR A 133 -6.52 -12.94 -9.42
N PRO A 134 -7.26 -13.89 -10.06
CA PRO A 134 -8.38 -14.57 -9.42
C PRO A 134 -8.01 -15.32 -8.14
N ALA A 135 -6.77 -15.79 -8.00
CA ALA A 135 -6.30 -16.48 -6.81
C ALA A 135 -6.41 -15.60 -5.56
N SER A 136 -6.23 -14.29 -5.70
CA SER A 136 -6.32 -13.32 -4.60
C SER A 136 -7.74 -13.15 -4.03
N ALA A 137 -8.78 -13.54 -4.79
CA ALA A 137 -10.17 -13.39 -4.36
C ALA A 137 -10.56 -14.33 -3.21
N ALA A 138 -9.78 -15.38 -2.94
CA ALA A 138 -10.13 -16.41 -1.94
C ALA A 138 -10.33 -15.84 -0.52
N GLY A 139 -9.65 -14.72 -0.17
CA GLY A 139 -9.78 -14.09 1.15
C GLY A 139 -10.95 -13.11 1.30
N ILE A 140 -11.60 -12.69 0.22
CA ILE A 140 -12.63 -11.61 0.22
C ILE A 140 -13.79 -11.91 1.16
N THR A 141 -14.22 -13.17 1.27
CA THR A 141 -15.35 -13.56 2.11
C THR A 141 -15.11 -13.24 3.59
N SER A 142 -13.86 -13.26 4.05
CA SER A 142 -13.51 -12.95 5.45
C SER A 142 -13.77 -11.47 5.77
N PHE A 143 -13.52 -10.57 4.83
CA PHE A 143 -13.82 -9.14 4.93
C PHE A 143 -15.32 -8.87 4.77
N ALA A 144 -15.93 -9.46 3.74
CA ALA A 144 -17.34 -9.28 3.44
C ALA A 144 -18.28 -9.75 4.56
N ALA A 145 -17.85 -10.67 5.40
CA ALA A 145 -18.60 -11.16 6.56
C ALA A 145 -18.63 -10.13 7.72
N ARG A 146 -17.79 -9.10 7.69
CA ARG A 146 -17.73 -8.09 8.76
C ARG A 146 -18.66 -6.93 8.45
N ALA A 147 -19.47 -6.54 9.44
CA ALA A 147 -20.49 -5.50 9.27
C ALA A 147 -19.91 -4.13 8.89
N ASN A 148 -18.71 -3.78 9.37
CA ASN A 148 -18.05 -2.51 9.11
C ASN A 148 -17.68 -2.29 7.64
N TYR A 149 -17.57 -3.35 6.82
CA TYR A 149 -17.33 -3.21 5.37
C TYR A 149 -18.58 -2.76 4.60
N ASN A 150 -19.76 -2.78 5.21
CA ASN A 150 -21.02 -2.28 4.62
C ASN A 150 -21.27 -2.76 3.18
N ILE A 151 -21.07 -4.04 2.91
CA ILE A 151 -21.10 -4.64 1.55
C ILE A 151 -22.38 -4.28 0.79
N GLY A 152 -23.50 -4.07 1.48
CA GLY A 152 -24.78 -3.65 0.89
C GLY A 152 -24.73 -2.30 0.16
N ASP A 153 -23.75 -1.47 0.44
CA ASP A 153 -23.58 -0.14 -0.19
C ASP A 153 -22.89 -0.22 -1.55
N TYR A 154 -22.28 -1.36 -1.91
CA TYR A 154 -21.42 -1.47 -3.07
C TYR A 154 -22.01 -2.33 -4.18
N PHE A 155 -21.59 -2.07 -5.42
CA PHE A 155 -21.88 -2.94 -6.53
C PHE A 155 -21.10 -4.25 -6.38
N VAL A 156 -21.83 -5.35 -6.53
CA VAL A 156 -21.27 -6.70 -6.59
C VAL A 156 -21.75 -7.33 -7.89
N GLY A 157 -20.84 -7.71 -8.77
CA GLY A 157 -21.18 -8.36 -10.02
C GLY A 157 -21.83 -9.76 -9.78
N PRO A 158 -22.43 -10.37 -10.81
CA PRO A 158 -23.06 -11.70 -10.67
C PRO A 158 -22.10 -12.78 -10.16
N SER A 159 -20.79 -12.65 -10.48
CA SER A 159 -19.73 -13.58 -10.04
C SER A 159 -18.97 -13.08 -8.80
N GLY A 160 -19.46 -12.04 -8.12
CA GLY A 160 -18.74 -11.37 -7.05
C GLY A 160 -17.60 -10.48 -7.57
N TRP A 161 -16.65 -10.16 -6.69
CA TRP A 161 -15.38 -9.55 -7.07
C TRP A 161 -14.41 -10.66 -7.48
N LEU A 162 -13.82 -10.54 -8.66
CA LEU A 162 -12.96 -11.58 -9.24
C LEU A 162 -11.52 -11.52 -8.73
N THR A 163 -11.11 -10.38 -8.15
CA THR A 163 -9.77 -10.18 -7.58
C THR A 163 -9.88 -9.39 -6.30
N PHE A 164 -8.84 -9.44 -5.45
CA PHE A 164 -8.83 -8.66 -4.23
C PHE A 164 -8.80 -7.15 -4.52
N ASN A 165 -8.07 -6.71 -5.55
CA ASN A 165 -8.03 -5.30 -5.93
C ASN A 165 -9.40 -4.78 -6.40
N GLN A 166 -10.21 -5.60 -7.09
CA GLN A 166 -11.59 -5.22 -7.41
C GLN A 166 -12.46 -5.03 -6.15
N PHE A 167 -12.27 -5.88 -5.15
CA PHE A 167 -12.94 -5.73 -3.86
C PHE A 167 -12.49 -4.48 -3.12
N PHE A 168 -11.19 -4.23 -3.09
CA PHE A 168 -10.63 -3.08 -2.37
C PHE A 168 -11.04 -1.75 -3.01
N ALA A 169 -10.97 -1.64 -4.33
CA ALA A 169 -11.43 -0.49 -5.12
C ALA A 169 -12.91 -0.60 -5.54
N ARG A 170 -13.75 -1.23 -4.71
CA ARG A 170 -15.18 -1.46 -4.98
C ARG A 170 -15.94 -0.18 -5.25
N GLU A 171 -16.93 -0.25 -6.12
CA GLU A 171 -17.78 0.89 -6.51
C GLU A 171 -19.00 1.00 -5.61
N VAL A 172 -19.32 2.23 -5.19
CA VAL A 172 -20.48 2.51 -4.37
C VAL A 172 -21.76 2.63 -5.24
N LYS A 173 -22.89 2.13 -4.74
CA LYS A 173 -24.18 2.24 -5.41
C LYS A 173 -24.67 3.70 -5.42
N PRO A 174 -25.43 4.10 -6.45
CA PRO A 174 -26.04 5.44 -6.51
C PRO A 174 -26.81 5.79 -5.23
N GLY A 175 -26.64 7.02 -4.76
CA GLY A 175 -27.32 7.53 -3.57
C GLY A 175 -26.74 7.13 -2.23
N LYS A 176 -25.69 6.26 -2.19
CA LYS A 176 -25.04 5.85 -0.94
C LYS A 176 -24.00 6.85 -0.45
N ARG A 177 -23.53 7.71 -1.31
CA ARG A 177 -22.62 8.84 -1.00
C ARG A 177 -23.21 10.14 -1.57
N PRO A 178 -24.29 10.70 -0.97
CA PRO A 178 -24.89 11.92 -1.45
C PRO A 178 -23.95 13.11 -1.26
N ILE A 179 -23.87 13.98 -2.28
CA ILE A 179 -23.01 15.16 -2.25
C ILE A 179 -23.74 16.30 -1.54
N ALA A 180 -23.15 16.76 -0.43
CA ALA A 180 -23.70 17.88 0.33
C ALA A 180 -23.74 19.15 -0.51
N GLU A 181 -24.90 19.81 -0.53
CA GLU A 181 -25.11 21.06 -1.24
C GLU A 181 -24.49 21.06 -2.64
N SER A 182 -24.84 20.08 -3.46
CA SER A 182 -24.21 19.82 -4.78
C SER A 182 -24.20 21.04 -5.73
N ARG A 183 -25.10 22.00 -5.53
CA ARG A 183 -25.22 23.24 -6.32
C ARG A 183 -24.52 24.46 -5.69
N ASN A 184 -23.97 24.32 -4.49
CA ASN A 184 -23.26 25.39 -3.80
C ASN A 184 -21.74 25.14 -3.92
N ASP A 185 -21.11 25.77 -4.89
CA ASP A 185 -19.69 25.57 -5.19
C ASP A 185 -18.73 26.07 -4.11
N LYS A 186 -19.25 26.86 -3.13
CA LYS A 186 -18.47 27.28 -1.95
C LYS A 186 -18.32 26.18 -0.91
N VAL A 187 -19.23 25.20 -0.87
CA VAL A 187 -19.18 24.08 0.09
C VAL A 187 -18.12 23.06 -0.33
N ILE A 188 -17.27 22.70 0.61
CA ILE A 188 -16.20 21.72 0.47
C ILE A 188 -16.68 20.40 1.06
N VAL A 189 -16.50 19.31 0.32
CA VAL A 189 -16.91 17.97 0.76
C VAL A 189 -15.73 17.04 0.99
N SER A 190 -15.92 16.01 1.81
CA SER A 190 -14.93 14.97 2.01
C SER A 190 -14.64 14.25 0.69
N PRO A 191 -13.37 14.14 0.29
CA PRO A 191 -12.99 13.47 -0.95
C PRO A 191 -13.07 11.94 -0.87
N ALA A 192 -13.18 11.35 0.33
CA ALA A 192 -13.23 9.92 0.56
C ALA A 192 -13.97 9.59 1.86
N ASP A 193 -14.30 8.31 2.06
CA ASP A 193 -14.66 7.81 3.40
C ASP A 193 -13.39 7.82 4.24
N SER A 194 -13.33 8.69 5.26
CA SER A 194 -12.09 8.89 6.02
C SER A 194 -12.35 9.48 7.40
N VAL A 195 -11.41 9.26 8.32
CA VAL A 195 -11.38 9.92 9.62
C VAL A 195 -10.56 11.22 9.49
N PHE A 196 -11.15 12.35 9.82
CA PHE A 196 -10.46 13.63 9.76
C PHE A 196 -9.41 13.72 10.87
N ALA A 197 -8.14 13.82 10.49
CA ALA A 197 -7.00 13.84 11.42
C ALA A 197 -6.63 15.25 11.87
N GLY A 198 -6.94 16.27 11.06
CA GLY A 198 -6.69 17.65 11.46
C GLY A 198 -6.50 18.64 10.31
N LYS A 199 -6.36 19.90 10.72
CA LYS A 199 -6.03 21.03 9.82
C LYS A 199 -4.90 21.89 10.44
N TRP A 200 -4.06 22.44 9.59
CA TRP A 200 -2.92 23.28 10.00
C TRP A 200 -2.74 24.41 9.00
N ASP A 201 -2.32 25.56 9.51
CA ASP A 201 -1.96 26.69 8.66
C ASP A 201 -0.62 26.47 7.98
N ILE A 202 -0.51 26.86 6.72
CA ILE A 202 0.74 26.94 5.98
C ILE A 202 1.31 28.35 6.21
N ASP A 203 2.56 28.44 6.65
CA ASP A 203 3.20 29.71 6.96
C ASP A 203 3.66 30.49 5.72
N ALA A 204 4.25 31.68 5.95
CA ALA A 204 4.77 32.57 4.92
C ALA A 204 5.96 31.98 4.16
N ASP A 205 6.69 31.03 4.77
CA ASP A 205 7.83 30.33 4.16
C ASP A 205 7.40 29.06 3.40
N SER A 206 6.10 28.90 3.18
CA SER A 206 5.52 27.69 2.54
C SER A 206 5.84 26.39 3.31
N LYS A 207 5.71 26.44 4.64
CA LYS A 207 5.91 25.31 5.53
C LYS A 207 4.66 25.04 6.35
N VAL A 208 4.48 23.79 6.76
CA VAL A 208 3.44 23.37 7.69
C VAL A 208 4.05 22.60 8.84
N THR A 209 3.59 22.86 10.08
CA THR A 209 4.01 22.10 11.26
C THR A 209 2.90 21.17 11.68
N VAL A 210 3.09 19.87 11.43
CA VAL A 210 2.14 18.79 11.75
C VAL A 210 2.73 17.94 12.86
N LYS A 211 2.00 17.76 13.95
CA LYS A 211 2.46 16.95 15.12
C LYS A 211 3.88 17.33 15.61
N GLY A 212 4.23 18.61 15.57
CA GLY A 212 5.53 19.11 16.03
C GLY A 212 6.68 18.99 15.02
N VAL A 213 6.45 18.44 13.84
CA VAL A 213 7.45 18.35 12.75
C VAL A 213 7.10 19.34 11.64
N THR A 214 8.08 20.16 11.24
CA THR A 214 7.90 21.17 10.19
C THR A 214 8.39 20.66 8.85
N TRP A 215 7.53 20.75 7.84
CA TRP A 215 7.76 20.30 6.48
C TRP A 215 7.53 21.42 5.46
N PRO A 216 8.38 21.57 4.44
CA PRO A 216 8.11 22.46 3.33
C PRO A 216 7.04 21.84 2.40
N ILE A 217 6.09 22.67 1.96
CA ILE A 217 5.05 22.28 1.00
C ILE A 217 5.68 21.84 -0.34
N SER A 218 6.81 22.42 -0.71
CA SER A 218 7.58 22.00 -1.89
C SER A 218 7.97 20.52 -1.87
N LYS A 219 8.22 19.94 -0.68
CA LYS A 219 8.51 18.52 -0.56
C LYS A 219 7.26 17.65 -0.82
N LEU A 220 6.10 18.12 -0.38
CA LEU A 220 4.83 17.43 -0.61
C LEU A 220 4.43 17.44 -2.09
N LEU A 221 4.58 18.61 -2.73
CA LEU A 221 4.21 18.84 -4.13
C LEU A 221 5.34 18.54 -5.14
N ASP A 222 6.54 18.29 -4.69
CA ASP A 222 7.75 17.84 -5.38
C ASP A 222 7.84 18.23 -6.88
N GLY A 223 8.26 19.48 -7.14
CA GLY A 223 8.44 20.03 -8.48
C GLY A 223 7.15 20.50 -9.19
N SER A 224 6.02 20.59 -8.48
CA SER A 224 4.81 21.22 -9.03
C SER A 224 5.06 22.73 -9.26
N PRO A 225 4.61 23.29 -10.39
CA PRO A 225 4.66 24.74 -10.62
C PRO A 225 3.73 25.52 -9.66
N TYR A 226 2.82 24.84 -8.98
CA TYR A 226 1.84 25.43 -8.05
C TYR A 226 2.30 25.44 -6.58
N GLN A 227 3.48 24.93 -6.25
CA GLN A 227 3.93 24.78 -4.86
C GLN A 227 3.91 26.10 -4.05
N GLU A 228 4.21 27.23 -4.69
CA GLU A 228 4.22 28.55 -4.04
C GLU A 228 2.82 29.15 -3.86
N ALA A 229 1.82 28.63 -4.57
CA ALA A 229 0.45 29.13 -4.50
C ALA A 229 -0.23 28.85 -3.15
N PHE A 230 0.27 27.88 -2.39
CA PHE A 230 -0.33 27.48 -1.11
C PHE A 230 0.27 28.17 0.11
N LYS A 231 1.17 29.14 -0.07
CA LYS A 231 1.64 30.01 1.04
C LYS A 231 0.46 30.66 1.74
N HIS A 232 0.52 30.71 3.07
CA HIS A 232 -0.56 31.21 3.91
C HIS A 232 -1.90 30.48 3.77
N GLY A 233 -1.94 29.35 3.11
CA GLY A 233 -3.11 28.53 2.92
C GLY A 233 -3.35 27.56 4.08
N ILE A 234 -4.16 26.55 3.81
CA ILE A 234 -4.55 25.52 4.80
C ILE A 234 -4.13 24.15 4.29
N TYR A 235 -3.55 23.36 5.18
CA TYR A 235 -3.28 21.93 5.01
C TYR A 235 -4.30 21.14 5.81
N THR A 236 -4.89 20.09 5.23
CA THR A 236 -5.73 19.12 5.94
C THR A 236 -5.25 17.70 5.71
N HIS A 237 -5.54 16.83 6.67
CA HIS A 237 -5.19 15.42 6.60
C HIS A 237 -6.37 14.57 7.05
N SER A 238 -6.65 13.49 6.33
CA SER A 238 -7.65 12.48 6.66
C SER A 238 -7.10 11.08 6.39
N PHE A 239 -7.45 10.13 7.25
CA PHE A 239 -6.98 8.75 7.20
C PHE A 239 -8.13 7.81 6.77
N LEU A 240 -7.84 6.90 5.83
CA LEU A 240 -8.78 5.84 5.41
C LEU A 240 -8.37 4.51 6.07
N ASN A 241 -9.32 3.88 6.74
CA ASN A 241 -9.15 2.52 7.25
C ASN A 241 -9.32 1.48 6.14
N VAL A 242 -8.86 0.26 6.36
CA VAL A 242 -8.93 -0.85 5.39
C VAL A 242 -10.37 -1.18 4.99
N ASP A 243 -11.34 -0.96 5.88
CA ASP A 243 -12.77 -1.17 5.65
C ASP A 243 -13.47 -0.04 4.91
N ASP A 244 -12.80 1.10 4.72
CA ASP A 244 -13.37 2.26 4.06
C ASP A 244 -13.56 2.08 2.55
N TYR A 245 -14.22 3.05 1.93
CA TYR A 245 -14.35 3.18 0.49
C TYR A 245 -13.07 3.82 -0.08
N HIS A 246 -12.37 3.12 -0.96
CA HIS A 246 -11.03 3.50 -1.41
C HIS A 246 -11.00 4.20 -2.78
N ARG A 247 -12.15 4.70 -3.26
CA ARG A 247 -12.18 5.63 -4.38
C ARG A 247 -12.24 7.05 -3.86
N TYR A 248 -11.57 7.96 -4.53
CA TYR A 248 -11.51 9.36 -4.11
C TYR A 248 -12.08 10.28 -5.16
N HIS A 249 -12.69 11.38 -4.67
CA HIS A 249 -13.55 12.28 -5.42
C HIS A 249 -13.12 13.72 -5.21
N VAL A 250 -13.36 14.59 -6.20
CA VAL A 250 -12.99 16.00 -6.05
C VAL A 250 -13.85 16.67 -4.99
N PRO A 251 -13.22 17.39 -4.03
CA PRO A 251 -13.92 18.05 -2.92
C PRO A 251 -14.66 19.32 -3.34
N VAL A 252 -14.29 19.89 -4.49
CA VAL A 252 -14.84 21.13 -5.07
C VAL A 252 -14.95 21.00 -6.57
N ALA A 253 -15.85 21.74 -7.23
CA ALA A 253 -15.92 21.82 -8.67
C ALA A 253 -14.79 22.69 -9.23
N GLY A 254 -14.22 22.31 -10.38
CA GLY A 254 -13.17 23.08 -11.03
C GLY A 254 -12.51 22.40 -12.22
N GLU A 255 -11.52 23.07 -12.80
CA GLU A 255 -10.70 22.57 -13.89
C GLU A 255 -9.40 21.96 -13.35
N ILE A 256 -9.04 20.78 -13.83
CA ILE A 256 -7.82 20.10 -13.45
C ILE A 256 -6.61 20.76 -14.14
N LYS A 257 -5.69 21.29 -13.36
CA LYS A 257 -4.49 21.99 -13.86
C LYS A 257 -3.23 21.13 -13.83
N GLU A 258 -3.16 20.14 -12.96
CA GLU A 258 -2.06 19.19 -12.87
C GLU A 258 -2.59 17.82 -12.45
N VAL A 259 -2.05 16.77 -13.06
CA VAL A 259 -2.26 15.37 -12.67
C VAL A 259 -0.91 14.69 -12.69
N ARG A 260 -0.48 14.13 -11.55
CA ARG A 260 0.84 13.52 -11.48
C ARG A 260 0.94 12.51 -10.35
N LYS A 261 1.68 11.43 -10.60
CA LYS A 261 2.20 10.56 -9.54
C LYS A 261 3.56 11.06 -9.07
N ILE A 262 3.75 11.13 -7.78
CA ILE A 262 5.01 11.47 -7.14
C ILE A 262 5.55 10.22 -6.48
N GLN A 263 6.65 9.72 -7.01
CA GLN A 263 7.29 8.53 -6.46
C GLN A 263 7.84 8.81 -5.06
N GLY A 264 7.59 7.91 -4.15
CA GLY A 264 8.00 8.01 -2.76
C GLY A 264 8.47 6.67 -2.22
N ARG A 265 8.52 6.59 -0.90
CA ARG A 265 8.94 5.39 -0.18
C ARG A 265 7.74 4.48 0.09
N VAL A 266 8.03 3.19 0.24
CA VAL A 266 7.13 2.21 0.82
C VAL A 266 7.54 2.07 2.29
N TYR A 267 6.95 2.87 3.19
CA TYR A 267 7.31 2.92 4.61
C TYR A 267 6.07 2.75 5.49
N LEU A 268 6.24 2.09 6.61
CA LEU A 268 5.22 1.95 7.64
C LEU A 268 5.89 1.92 9.01
N ASN A 269 5.42 2.74 9.93
CA ASN A 269 5.92 2.71 11.30
C ASN A 269 5.20 1.61 12.08
N VAL A 270 5.95 0.62 12.54
CA VAL A 270 5.42 -0.55 13.25
C VAL A 270 6.14 -0.68 14.58
N ILE A 271 5.37 -0.84 15.64
CA ILE A 271 5.89 -1.11 17.00
C ILE A 271 5.42 -2.47 17.51
N ARG A 272 6.09 -2.98 18.54
CA ARG A 272 5.65 -4.14 19.31
C ARG A 272 4.98 -3.67 20.59
N LYS A 273 3.75 -4.14 20.83
CA LYS A 273 3.02 -3.88 22.08
C LYS A 273 3.51 -4.76 23.21
N ALA A 274 3.08 -4.44 24.42
CA ALA A 274 3.41 -5.21 25.63
C ALA A 274 2.94 -6.67 25.59
N ASP A 275 1.87 -6.97 24.84
CA ASP A 275 1.36 -8.33 24.63
C ASP A 275 2.12 -9.11 23.53
N GLY A 276 3.15 -8.47 22.91
CA GLY A 276 3.96 -9.06 21.84
C GLY A 276 3.39 -8.89 20.45
N SER A 277 2.16 -8.40 20.28
CA SER A 277 1.56 -8.12 18.98
C SER A 277 2.22 -6.91 18.31
N LEU A 278 2.19 -6.88 16.97
CA LEU A 278 2.66 -5.73 16.19
C LEU A 278 1.50 -4.78 15.92
N GLU A 279 1.79 -3.48 15.95
CA GLU A 279 0.82 -2.42 15.70
C GLU A 279 1.40 -1.35 14.79
N ILE A 280 0.58 -0.88 13.85
CA ILE A 280 0.89 0.28 13.02
C ILE A 280 0.64 1.53 13.86
N ILE A 281 1.61 2.43 13.92
CA ILE A 281 1.42 3.72 14.57
C ILE A 281 1.51 4.85 13.56
N ASP A 282 0.62 5.83 13.73
CA ASP A 282 0.70 7.10 13.02
C ASP A 282 1.84 7.94 13.60
N GLY A 283 3.01 7.83 12.98
CA GLY A 283 4.23 8.54 13.38
C GLY A 283 4.72 9.48 12.29
N ASP A 284 5.45 10.51 12.69
CA ASP A 284 6.42 11.30 11.93
C ASP A 284 6.04 11.82 10.55
N THR A 285 4.73 12.13 10.31
CA THR A 285 4.34 12.85 9.08
C THR A 285 4.84 12.17 7.79
N TYR A 286 4.71 10.84 7.72
CA TYR A 286 5.14 10.00 6.59
C TYR A 286 4.56 10.46 5.25
N GLN A 287 3.45 11.17 5.24
CA GLN A 287 2.76 11.70 4.06
C GLN A 287 3.69 12.46 3.11
N PHE A 288 4.72 13.12 3.67
CA PHE A 288 5.70 13.88 2.89
C PHE A 288 6.77 13.01 2.20
N ASN A 289 6.82 11.71 2.50
CA ASN A 289 7.85 10.79 2.00
C ASN A 289 7.28 9.63 1.19
N GLN A 290 5.98 9.34 1.29
CA GLN A 290 5.33 8.22 0.61
C GLN A 290 5.05 8.51 -0.86
N GLU A 291 4.82 7.43 -1.63
CA GLU A 291 4.22 7.54 -2.95
C GLU A 291 2.85 8.19 -2.85
N ARG A 292 2.56 9.11 -3.76
CA ARG A 292 1.31 9.86 -3.75
C ARG A 292 0.88 10.31 -5.13
N GLY A 293 -0.41 10.50 -5.28
CA GLY A 293 -0.99 11.25 -6.39
C GLY A 293 -1.00 12.74 -6.08
N LEU A 294 -1.07 13.54 -7.11
CA LEU A 294 -1.32 14.98 -7.03
C LEU A 294 -2.28 15.37 -8.12
N ILE A 295 -3.39 15.98 -7.75
CA ILE A 295 -4.18 16.80 -8.66
C ILE A 295 -4.24 18.24 -8.15
N ILE A 296 -4.17 19.20 -9.06
CA ILE A 296 -4.44 20.62 -8.78
C ILE A 296 -5.75 20.97 -9.46
N ILE A 297 -6.70 21.46 -8.67
CA ILE A 297 -8.02 21.90 -9.11
C ILE A 297 -8.06 23.42 -9.05
N ASP A 298 -8.39 24.08 -10.17
CA ASP A 298 -8.68 25.52 -10.21
C ASP A 298 -10.20 25.70 -10.09
N SER A 299 -10.62 26.00 -8.86
CA SER A 299 -12.04 26.19 -8.55
C SER A 299 -12.41 27.67 -8.61
N PRO A 300 -13.38 28.08 -9.44
CA PRO A 300 -13.84 29.47 -9.49
C PRO A 300 -14.36 29.99 -8.14
N ALA A 301 -14.88 29.12 -7.30
CA ALA A 301 -15.48 29.48 -6.02
C ALA A 301 -14.48 29.46 -4.84
N VAL A 302 -13.44 28.60 -4.90
CA VAL A 302 -12.56 28.31 -3.76
C VAL A 302 -11.11 28.75 -4.03
N GLY A 303 -10.72 28.87 -5.30
CA GLY A 303 -9.34 29.06 -5.72
C GLY A 303 -8.60 27.73 -5.95
N LEU A 304 -7.29 27.74 -5.95
CA LEU A 304 -6.51 26.53 -6.15
C LEU A 304 -6.64 25.57 -4.95
N VAL A 305 -6.92 24.33 -5.27
CA VAL A 305 -7.00 23.21 -4.31
C VAL A 305 -6.10 22.09 -4.80
N ALA A 306 -5.13 21.67 -3.98
CA ALA A 306 -4.39 20.44 -4.23
C ALA A 306 -5.06 19.28 -3.48
N VAL A 307 -5.24 18.14 -4.13
CA VAL A 307 -5.68 16.91 -3.48
C VAL A 307 -4.64 15.83 -3.73
N LEU A 308 -4.15 15.24 -2.63
CA LEU A 308 -3.09 14.26 -2.66
C LEU A 308 -3.55 12.98 -1.97
N PRO A 309 -3.97 11.96 -2.74
CA PRO A 309 -4.06 10.61 -2.22
C PRO A 309 -2.66 10.06 -1.94
N ILE A 310 -2.42 9.60 -0.71
CA ILE A 310 -1.12 9.13 -0.21
C ILE A 310 -1.19 7.61 -0.04
N GLY A 311 -0.30 6.87 -0.69
CA GLY A 311 -0.15 5.45 -0.47
C GLY A 311 0.57 5.13 0.83
N MET A 312 0.21 4.03 1.49
CA MET A 312 0.85 3.53 2.70
C MET A 312 1.32 2.10 2.52
N SER A 313 2.51 1.76 3.06
CA SER A 313 3.02 0.39 3.03
C SER A 313 3.15 -0.14 1.60
N PHE A 314 2.72 -1.37 1.36
CA PHE A 314 2.68 -2.01 0.04
C PHE A 314 1.63 -1.42 -0.92
N VAL A 315 0.99 -0.32 -0.54
CA VAL A 315 0.00 0.39 -1.36
C VAL A 315 0.63 1.57 -2.07
N SER A 316 1.57 1.29 -2.89
CA SER A 316 2.05 2.27 -3.86
C SER A 316 1.17 2.34 -5.12
N SER A 317 -0.09 1.93 -5.02
CA SER A 317 -1.00 1.91 -6.17
C SER A 317 -2.02 3.04 -6.14
N VAL A 318 -1.52 4.25 -6.19
CA VAL A 318 -2.37 5.43 -6.42
C VAL A 318 -2.72 5.49 -7.90
N THR A 319 -4.01 5.38 -8.23
CA THR A 319 -4.51 5.54 -9.61
C THR A 319 -5.20 6.88 -9.74
N LEU A 320 -4.81 7.68 -10.74
CA LEU A 320 -5.43 8.95 -11.10
C LEU A 320 -6.06 8.80 -12.48
N THR A 321 -7.30 9.23 -12.63
CA THR A 321 -8.09 9.02 -13.85
C THR A 321 -8.32 10.26 -14.71
N PRO A 322 -8.29 11.52 -14.20
CA PRO A 322 -8.58 12.66 -15.04
C PRO A 322 -7.38 13.09 -15.88
N ASP A 323 -7.68 13.76 -16.99
CA ASP A 323 -6.69 14.47 -17.79
C ASP A 323 -6.59 15.95 -17.33
N VAL A 324 -5.45 16.57 -17.60
CA VAL A 324 -5.28 18.02 -17.44
C VAL A 324 -6.25 18.75 -18.37
N GLY A 325 -6.95 19.75 -17.86
CA GLY A 325 -8.00 20.50 -18.56
C GLY A 325 -9.40 19.92 -18.38
N ALA A 326 -9.55 18.74 -17.78
CA ALA A 326 -10.86 18.19 -17.44
C ALA A 326 -11.61 19.10 -16.46
N LYS A 327 -12.91 19.31 -16.68
CA LYS A 327 -13.79 20.05 -15.76
C LYS A 327 -14.62 19.06 -14.99
N LEU A 328 -14.35 18.98 -13.69
CA LEU A 328 -15.04 18.05 -12.79
C LEU A 328 -16.01 18.80 -11.88
N GLN A 329 -17.14 18.16 -11.62
CA GLN A 329 -18.12 18.62 -10.65
C GLN A 329 -17.73 18.11 -9.25
N LYS A 330 -18.15 18.84 -8.21
CA LYS A 330 -17.98 18.41 -6.82
C LYS A 330 -18.55 17.00 -6.62
N GLY A 331 -17.71 16.08 -6.16
CA GLY A 331 -18.06 14.68 -5.96
C GLY A 331 -17.76 13.76 -7.15
N ASP A 332 -17.28 14.27 -8.30
CA ASP A 332 -16.81 13.42 -9.38
C ASP A 332 -15.59 12.62 -8.95
N GLU A 333 -15.51 11.35 -9.35
CA GLU A 333 -14.36 10.49 -9.07
C GLU A 333 -13.12 10.95 -9.84
N PHE A 334 -11.97 10.98 -9.18
CA PHE A 334 -10.68 11.26 -9.83
C PHE A 334 -9.64 10.14 -9.63
N GLY A 335 -10.04 9.02 -9.01
CA GLY A 335 -9.17 7.86 -8.89
C GLY A 335 -9.50 6.95 -7.72
N PHE A 336 -8.59 6.02 -7.48
CA PHE A 336 -8.76 5.01 -6.43
C PHE A 336 -7.41 4.45 -5.96
N PHE A 337 -7.41 3.92 -4.73
CA PHE A 337 -6.35 3.06 -4.24
C PHE A 337 -6.68 1.59 -4.55
N MET A 338 -5.66 0.82 -4.89
CA MET A 338 -5.68 -0.62 -4.73
C MET A 338 -5.12 -0.97 -3.35
N PHE A 339 -5.13 -2.24 -2.96
CA PHE A 339 -4.97 -2.69 -1.57
C PHE A 339 -3.89 -1.97 -0.76
N GLY A 340 -4.26 -1.58 0.49
CA GLY A 340 -3.45 -1.12 1.62
C GLY A 340 -4.08 0.00 2.43
N GLY A 341 -3.34 0.61 3.35
CA GLY A 341 -3.76 1.81 4.07
C GLY A 341 -3.55 3.05 3.22
N SER A 342 -4.27 4.12 3.50
CA SER A 342 -4.19 5.32 2.68
C SER A 342 -4.66 6.55 3.40
N ASP A 343 -4.13 7.69 2.96
CA ASP A 343 -4.52 9.00 3.44
C ASP A 343 -4.94 9.89 2.30
N ILE A 344 -5.64 10.95 2.62
CA ILE A 344 -5.85 12.08 1.73
C ILE A 344 -5.43 13.36 2.41
N VAL A 345 -4.54 14.07 1.75
CA VAL A 345 -4.12 15.42 2.11
C VAL A 345 -4.76 16.40 1.14
N MET A 346 -5.26 17.52 1.65
CA MET A 346 -5.69 18.64 0.81
C MET A 346 -4.95 19.91 1.20
N LEU A 347 -4.63 20.73 0.20
CA LEU A 347 -4.13 22.09 0.40
C LEU A 347 -5.12 23.07 -0.22
N PHE A 348 -5.43 24.13 0.49
CA PHE A 348 -6.24 25.22 0.01
C PHE A 348 -5.40 26.49 -0.06
N GLN A 349 -5.40 27.15 -1.20
CA GLN A 349 -4.67 28.41 -1.41
C GLN A 349 -5.23 29.53 -0.55
N ASN A 350 -6.54 29.55 -0.35
CA ASN A 350 -7.25 30.68 0.24
C ASN A 350 -7.48 30.47 1.74
N LYS A 351 -7.07 31.44 2.57
CA LYS A 351 -7.31 31.45 4.02
C LYS A 351 -8.78 31.69 4.41
N GLN A 352 -9.62 32.17 3.49
CA GLN A 352 -11.06 32.32 3.73
C GLN A 352 -11.81 30.99 3.72
N VAL A 353 -11.13 29.90 3.36
CA VAL A 353 -11.64 28.55 3.54
C VAL A 353 -11.74 28.24 5.03
N VAL A 354 -12.92 27.90 5.49
CA VAL A 354 -13.15 27.43 6.85
C VAL A 354 -13.42 25.95 6.83
N ILE A 355 -12.51 25.16 7.39
CA ILE A 355 -12.73 23.72 7.62
C ILE A 355 -13.34 23.57 9.00
N ASP A 356 -14.58 23.09 9.04
CA ASP A 356 -15.37 22.87 10.26
C ASP A 356 -15.47 21.37 10.64
N ALA A 357 -14.74 20.51 9.93
CA ALA A 357 -14.63 19.10 10.27
C ALA A 357 -13.99 18.89 11.64
N GLU A 358 -14.55 17.96 12.42
CA GLU A 358 -14.12 17.59 13.76
C GLU A 358 -13.02 16.54 13.73
N VAL A 359 -11.93 16.79 14.43
CA VAL A 359 -10.81 15.83 14.53
C VAL A 359 -11.27 14.52 15.19
N GLY A 360 -10.91 13.40 14.59
CA GLY A 360 -11.31 12.07 15.02
C GLY A 360 -12.67 11.60 14.54
N ARG A 361 -13.44 12.46 13.87
CA ARG A 361 -14.74 12.09 13.29
C ARG A 361 -14.58 11.49 11.89
N LYS A 362 -15.34 10.43 11.63
CA LYS A 362 -15.46 9.83 10.30
C LYS A 362 -16.42 10.63 9.44
N TYR A 363 -15.98 10.98 8.24
CA TYR A 363 -16.79 11.60 7.19
C TYR A 363 -16.85 10.64 6.01
N LEU A 364 -18.04 10.45 5.46
CA LEU A 364 -18.21 9.73 4.22
C LEU A 364 -17.91 10.67 3.03
N GLN A 365 -17.48 10.10 1.93
CA GLN A 365 -17.32 10.81 0.67
C GLN A 365 -18.57 11.63 0.36
N GLY A 366 -18.40 12.91 -0.01
CA GLY A 366 -19.49 13.83 -0.32
C GLY A 366 -20.11 14.57 0.89
N GLN A 367 -19.81 14.20 2.12
CA GLN A 367 -20.25 14.94 3.30
C GLN A 367 -19.50 16.27 3.43
N ARG A 368 -20.19 17.31 3.87
CA ARG A 368 -19.61 18.62 4.10
C ARG A 368 -18.54 18.57 5.19
N ILE A 369 -17.40 19.20 4.90
CA ILE A 369 -16.26 19.35 5.82
C ILE A 369 -15.81 20.81 5.96
N GLY A 370 -16.37 21.73 5.17
CA GLY A 370 -16.05 23.15 5.22
C GLY A 370 -16.71 23.95 4.14
N GLU A 371 -16.37 25.23 4.10
CA GLU A 371 -16.85 26.15 3.06
C GLU A 371 -15.91 27.34 2.85
N MET A 372 -16.06 28.03 1.74
CA MET A 372 -15.44 29.29 1.40
C MET A 372 -16.34 30.47 1.82
N HIS A 373 -15.86 31.35 2.66
CA HIS A 373 -16.54 32.57 3.11
C HIS A 373 -16.42 33.76 2.16
#